data_cf9be926df55640943c717ab32be6ae2
#
_entry.id   cf9be926df55640943c717ab32be6ae2
#
_cell.length_a   1.000
_cell.length_b   1.000
_cell.length_c   1.000
_cell.angle_alpha   90.00
_cell.angle_beta   90.00
_cell.angle_gamma   90.00
#
_symmetry.space_group_name_H-M   'P 1'
#
loop_
_entity.id
_entity.type
_entity.pdbx_description
1 polymer ?
#
loop_
_entity_poly.entity_id
_entity_poly.type
_entity_poly.pdbx_seq_one_letter_code
_entity_poly.pdbx_strand_id
1 'polypeptide(L)'
;MEPVHGIEPRDNFLQKVRAIADKTGAVLVFDEITVGWKLTHGGAHLLYGVNPDMAIFGKALSNGYPMGAIIGRRDVMQAAQDTFISSSYWTEAIGPVAALATIRKMKRVNLPKHFIRIAKKVRAIWSGAAKKHGLPISMSEVLAILTFSLPGADVAEAKTLFVQEMLRRGFLASDIFYASLAHTNAHLARYEKAVNQVFGI
;
A
#
# COMPACT_ATOMS: atom_id res chain seq x y z
N MET A 1 -4.87 9.39 -10.49
CA MET A 1 -5.68 8.80 -9.39
C MET A 1 -5.00 7.55 -8.86
N GLU A 2 -5.15 7.20 -7.58
CA GLU A 2 -4.78 5.87 -7.10
C GLU A 2 -5.81 4.84 -7.59
N PRO A 3 -5.40 3.72 -8.21
CA PRO A 3 -6.35 2.72 -8.71
C PRO A 3 -7.06 1.99 -7.56
N VAL A 4 -6.39 1.87 -6.42
CA VAL A 4 -6.90 1.22 -5.21
C VAL A 4 -6.41 2.00 -3.98
N HIS A 5 -7.33 2.36 -3.07
CA HIS A 5 -6.97 3.01 -1.81
C HIS A 5 -8.01 2.72 -0.72
N GLY A 6 -7.70 1.83 0.22
CA GLY A 6 -8.58 1.49 1.34
C GLY A 6 -9.85 0.71 0.97
N ILE A 7 -10.44 0.98 -0.18
CA ILE A 7 -11.66 0.37 -0.71
C ILE A 7 -11.35 -0.28 -2.06
N GLU A 8 -11.92 -1.45 -2.32
CA GLU A 8 -11.83 -2.11 -3.62
C GLU A 8 -12.69 -1.37 -4.68
N PRO A 9 -12.18 -1.18 -5.90
CA PRO A 9 -12.98 -0.55 -6.96
C PRO A 9 -14.12 -1.49 -7.37
N ARG A 10 -15.36 -1.04 -7.13
CA ARG A 10 -16.60 -1.80 -7.38
C ARG A 10 -17.21 -1.44 -8.73
N ASP A 11 -18.13 -2.26 -9.21
CA ASP A 11 -18.99 -1.99 -10.37
C ASP A 11 -18.23 -1.61 -11.64
N ASN A 12 -17.09 -2.25 -11.87
CA ASN A 12 -16.21 -1.95 -13.00
C ASN A 12 -15.76 -0.48 -13.03
N PHE A 13 -15.53 0.13 -11.84
CA PHE A 13 -15.18 1.54 -11.74
C PHE A 13 -13.96 1.91 -12.59
N LEU A 14 -12.86 1.14 -12.49
CA LEU A 14 -11.64 1.42 -13.26
C LEU A 14 -11.83 1.28 -14.76
N GLN A 15 -12.62 0.30 -15.20
CA GLN A 15 -13.00 0.10 -16.61
C GLN A 15 -13.81 1.29 -17.12
N LYS A 16 -14.76 1.80 -16.32
CA LYS A 16 -15.55 2.99 -16.66
C LYS A 16 -14.66 4.24 -16.77
N VAL A 17 -13.71 4.41 -15.85
CA VAL A 17 -12.74 5.52 -15.89
C VAL A 17 -11.90 5.43 -17.16
N ARG A 18 -11.40 4.23 -17.51
CA ARG A 18 -10.65 4.03 -18.75
C ARG A 18 -11.48 4.38 -19.99
N ALA A 19 -12.73 3.92 -20.05
CA ALA A 19 -13.62 4.22 -21.15
C ALA A 19 -13.91 5.73 -21.29
N ILE A 20 -14.04 6.46 -20.19
CA ILE A 20 -14.19 7.92 -20.21
C ILE A 20 -12.91 8.59 -20.75
N ALA A 21 -11.74 8.16 -20.27
CA ALA A 21 -10.48 8.71 -20.75
C ALA A 21 -10.29 8.47 -22.26
N ASP A 22 -10.62 7.25 -22.73
CA ASP A 22 -10.57 6.93 -24.18
C ASP A 22 -11.53 7.81 -25.00
N LYS A 23 -12.76 8.00 -24.51
CA LYS A 23 -13.76 8.83 -25.18
C LYS A 23 -13.38 10.31 -25.26
N THR A 24 -12.72 10.82 -24.22
CA THR A 24 -12.37 12.26 -24.12
C THR A 24 -10.98 12.59 -24.64
N GLY A 25 -10.15 11.58 -24.92
CA GLY A 25 -8.73 11.76 -25.24
C GLY A 25 -7.89 12.17 -24.03
N ALA A 26 -8.39 12.03 -22.80
CA ALA A 26 -7.66 12.36 -21.59
C ALA A 26 -6.60 11.30 -21.28
N VAL A 27 -5.44 11.74 -20.82
CA VAL A 27 -4.38 10.84 -20.32
C VAL A 27 -4.77 10.30 -18.95
N LEU A 28 -4.95 9.00 -18.85
CA LEU A 28 -5.21 8.32 -17.57
C LEU A 28 -3.90 8.00 -16.86
N VAL A 29 -3.69 8.60 -15.71
CA VAL A 29 -2.51 8.37 -14.88
C VAL A 29 -2.91 7.63 -13.61
N PHE A 30 -2.29 6.47 -13.35
CA PHE A 30 -2.43 5.76 -12.08
C PHE A 30 -1.25 6.03 -11.15
N ASP A 31 -1.56 6.48 -9.95
CA ASP A 31 -0.61 6.59 -8.86
C ASP A 31 -0.51 5.23 -8.14
N GLU A 32 0.56 4.51 -8.42
CA GLU A 32 0.88 3.20 -7.84
C GLU A 32 1.93 3.31 -6.73
N ILE A 33 2.27 4.53 -6.30
CA ILE A 33 3.36 4.77 -5.33
C ILE A 33 3.13 3.99 -4.03
N THR A 34 1.87 3.90 -3.58
CA THR A 34 1.55 3.25 -2.30
C THR A 34 1.24 1.75 -2.46
N VAL A 35 0.59 1.34 -3.54
CA VAL A 35 0.08 -0.02 -3.71
C VAL A 35 0.92 -0.89 -4.63
N GLY A 36 1.73 -0.31 -5.48
CA GLY A 36 2.61 -1.04 -6.40
C GLY A 36 3.47 -2.09 -5.67
N TRP A 37 3.63 -3.24 -6.29
CA TRP A 37 4.33 -4.45 -5.79
C TRP A 37 3.81 -5.07 -4.49
N LYS A 38 2.71 -4.58 -3.90
CA LYS A 38 2.16 -5.16 -2.67
C LYS A 38 1.16 -6.27 -2.93
N LEU A 39 0.32 -6.11 -3.94
CA LEU A 39 -0.75 -7.06 -4.28
C LEU A 39 -0.39 -7.95 -5.46
N THR A 40 0.48 -7.49 -6.35
CA THR A 40 0.95 -8.19 -7.55
C THR A 40 2.41 -7.82 -7.85
N HIS A 41 3.02 -8.46 -8.84
CA HIS A 41 4.37 -8.15 -9.31
C HIS A 41 4.38 -6.97 -10.30
N GLY A 42 3.88 -5.83 -9.85
CA GLY A 42 3.75 -4.60 -10.62
C GLY A 42 2.72 -3.67 -10.01
N GLY A 43 2.02 -2.92 -10.82
CA GLY A 43 0.94 -2.04 -10.37
C GLY A 43 -0.31 -2.84 -9.97
N ALA A 44 -1.07 -2.34 -8.99
CA ALA A 44 -2.32 -2.96 -8.56
C ALA A 44 -3.38 -3.00 -9.68
N HIS A 45 -3.32 -2.07 -10.64
CA HIS A 45 -4.20 -2.03 -11.80
C HIS A 45 -4.20 -3.34 -12.62
N LEU A 46 -3.11 -4.10 -12.57
CA LEU A 46 -3.00 -5.39 -13.25
C LEU A 46 -4.02 -6.43 -12.73
N LEU A 47 -4.44 -6.32 -11.46
CA LEU A 47 -5.47 -7.20 -10.89
C LEU A 47 -6.86 -6.95 -11.49
N TYR A 48 -7.09 -5.74 -12.00
CA TYR A 48 -8.37 -5.31 -12.55
C TYR A 48 -8.39 -5.31 -14.09
N GLY A 49 -7.27 -5.68 -14.73
CA GLY A 49 -7.16 -5.72 -16.18
C GLY A 49 -7.29 -4.36 -16.87
N VAL A 50 -6.98 -3.28 -16.17
CA VAL A 50 -7.08 -1.91 -16.70
C VAL A 50 -5.69 -1.29 -16.80
N ASN A 51 -5.26 -0.98 -18.03
CA ASN A 51 -3.99 -0.31 -18.27
C ASN A 51 -4.20 1.21 -18.34
N PRO A 52 -3.48 1.98 -17.49
CA PRO A 52 -3.43 3.44 -17.63
C PRO A 52 -2.54 3.84 -18.81
N ASP A 53 -2.61 5.08 -19.23
CA ASP A 53 -1.65 5.65 -20.18
C ASP A 53 -0.28 5.89 -19.53
N MET A 54 -0.29 6.19 -18.21
CA MET A 54 0.91 6.32 -17.38
C MET A 54 0.69 5.73 -16.00
N ALA A 55 1.74 5.16 -15.41
CA ALA A 55 1.76 4.72 -14.02
C ALA A 55 2.97 5.30 -13.30
N ILE A 56 2.75 5.76 -12.06
CA ILE A 56 3.78 6.36 -11.21
C ILE A 56 4.09 5.40 -10.08
N PHE A 57 5.36 5.07 -9.89
CA PHE A 57 5.86 4.17 -8.85
C PHE A 57 6.88 4.86 -7.96
N GLY A 58 6.96 4.41 -6.70
CA GLY A 58 7.91 4.91 -5.70
C GLY A 58 7.96 3.99 -4.49
N LYS A 59 8.29 4.52 -3.35
CA LYS A 59 8.32 3.82 -2.04
C LYS A 59 8.96 2.42 -2.12
N ALA A 60 8.14 1.36 -2.29
CA ALA A 60 8.58 -0.02 -2.35
C ALA A 60 9.53 -0.31 -3.52
N LEU A 61 9.49 0.49 -4.59
CA LEU A 61 10.29 0.31 -5.80
C LEU A 61 11.79 0.17 -5.49
N SER A 62 12.34 1.07 -4.71
CA SER A 62 13.77 1.12 -4.37
C SER A 62 14.08 0.76 -2.91
N ASN A 63 13.04 0.44 -2.12
CA ASN A 63 13.14 -0.12 -0.77
C ASN A 63 14.04 0.71 0.17
N GLY A 64 13.78 2.03 0.25
CA GLY A 64 14.45 2.97 1.15
C GLY A 64 15.43 3.91 0.46
N TYR A 65 15.84 3.66 -0.77
CA TYR A 65 16.59 4.64 -1.57
C TYR A 65 15.64 5.62 -2.26
N PRO A 66 15.94 6.93 -2.28
CA PRO A 66 15.12 7.93 -2.94
C PRO A 66 15.02 7.66 -4.44
N MET A 67 13.83 7.28 -4.91
CA MET A 67 13.56 7.05 -6.32
C MET A 67 12.07 7.06 -6.59
N GLY A 68 11.67 7.70 -7.69
CA GLY A 68 10.39 7.53 -8.35
C GLY A 68 10.59 7.04 -9.78
N ALA A 69 9.60 6.38 -10.33
CA ALA A 69 9.59 6.00 -11.74
C ALA A 69 8.23 6.28 -12.35
N ILE A 70 8.25 6.89 -13.53
CA ILE A 70 7.07 7.12 -14.35
C ILE A 70 7.25 6.25 -15.60
N ILE A 71 6.30 5.37 -15.85
CA ILE A 71 6.25 4.54 -17.05
C ILE A 71 4.93 4.75 -17.77
N GLY A 72 4.92 4.68 -19.07
CA GLY A 72 3.70 4.92 -19.84
C GLY A 72 3.86 4.58 -21.31
N ARG A 73 2.78 4.81 -22.04
CA ARG A 73 2.74 4.65 -23.49
C ARG A 73 3.74 5.60 -24.15
N ARG A 74 4.37 5.15 -25.23
CA ARG A 74 5.40 5.91 -25.95
C ARG A 74 4.91 7.27 -26.40
N ASP A 75 3.72 7.33 -26.97
CA ASP A 75 3.11 8.55 -27.51
C ASP A 75 2.86 9.61 -26.42
N VAL A 76 2.50 9.18 -25.22
CA VAL A 76 2.32 10.07 -24.06
C VAL A 76 3.67 10.48 -23.47
N MET A 77 4.58 9.53 -23.29
CA MET A 77 5.89 9.79 -22.68
C MET A 77 6.80 10.64 -23.60
N GLN A 78 6.58 10.61 -24.91
CA GLN A 78 7.37 11.39 -25.87
C GLN A 78 7.24 12.90 -25.62
N ALA A 79 6.11 13.37 -25.10
CA ALA A 79 5.92 14.77 -24.74
C ALA A 79 6.96 15.29 -23.73
N ALA A 80 7.59 14.41 -22.95
CA ALA A 80 8.67 14.77 -22.04
C ALA A 80 9.92 15.33 -22.77
N GLN A 81 10.10 14.98 -24.04
CA GLN A 81 11.22 15.48 -24.86
C GLN A 81 11.06 16.96 -25.22
N ASP A 82 9.82 17.44 -25.24
CA ASP A 82 9.48 18.83 -25.62
C ASP A 82 9.35 19.72 -24.36
N THR A 83 9.65 19.18 -23.18
CA THR A 83 9.54 19.87 -21.90
C THR A 83 10.90 19.96 -21.20
N PHE A 84 11.07 21.01 -20.37
CA PHE A 84 12.25 21.15 -19.55
C PHE A 84 12.10 20.30 -18.29
N ILE A 85 12.69 19.09 -18.30
CA ILE A 85 12.80 18.22 -17.13
C ILE A 85 14.27 18.15 -16.73
N SER A 86 14.62 18.65 -15.56
CA SER A 86 16.00 18.71 -15.08
C SER A 86 16.09 18.36 -13.59
N SER A 87 17.25 17.83 -13.22
CA SER A 87 17.60 17.52 -11.83
C SER A 87 19.13 17.50 -11.68
N SER A 88 19.63 17.91 -10.54
CA SER A 88 21.05 17.81 -10.20
C SER A 88 21.56 16.36 -10.13
N TYR A 89 20.66 15.42 -9.90
CA TYR A 89 20.97 13.99 -9.73
C TYR A 89 20.51 13.15 -10.94
N TRP A 90 20.40 13.75 -12.12
CA TRP A 90 19.87 13.12 -13.32
C TRP A 90 20.60 11.82 -13.71
N THR A 91 21.90 11.76 -13.48
CA THR A 91 22.76 10.61 -13.81
C THR A 91 23.09 9.73 -12.60
N GLU A 92 22.44 9.98 -11.46
CA GLU A 92 22.63 9.21 -10.25
C GLU A 92 22.11 7.77 -10.48
N ALA A 93 22.92 6.76 -10.15
CA ALA A 93 22.62 5.36 -10.45
C ALA A 93 22.17 4.53 -9.22
N ILE A 94 22.30 5.04 -7.99
CA ILE A 94 22.01 4.28 -6.76
C ILE A 94 20.54 3.87 -6.73
N GLY A 95 19.62 4.80 -6.99
CA GLY A 95 18.19 4.53 -7.03
C GLY A 95 17.81 3.43 -8.03
N PRO A 96 18.18 3.53 -9.31
CA PRO A 96 17.96 2.49 -10.32
C PRO A 96 18.55 1.13 -9.97
N VAL A 97 19.78 1.08 -9.44
CA VAL A 97 20.44 -0.17 -9.01
C VAL A 97 19.68 -0.81 -7.85
N ALA A 98 19.29 -0.01 -6.84
CA ALA A 98 18.49 -0.46 -5.71
C ALA A 98 17.12 -0.99 -6.18
N ALA A 99 16.46 -0.30 -7.11
CA ALA A 99 15.18 -0.72 -7.67
C ALA A 99 15.29 -2.08 -8.40
N LEU A 100 16.31 -2.26 -9.23
CA LEU A 100 16.54 -3.55 -9.91
C LEU A 100 16.79 -4.69 -8.93
N ALA A 101 17.61 -4.47 -7.91
CA ALA A 101 17.88 -5.46 -6.86
C ALA A 101 16.60 -5.80 -6.09
N THR A 102 15.81 -4.79 -5.75
CA THR A 102 14.53 -4.91 -5.03
C THR A 102 13.52 -5.72 -5.85
N ILE A 103 13.29 -5.36 -7.11
CA ILE A 103 12.34 -6.06 -8.00
C ILE A 103 12.73 -7.53 -8.17
N ARG A 104 14.02 -7.82 -8.38
CA ARG A 104 14.52 -9.20 -8.48
C ARG A 104 14.26 -9.99 -7.20
N LYS A 105 14.51 -9.37 -6.03
CA LYS A 105 14.22 -10.00 -4.73
C LYS A 105 12.73 -10.21 -4.53
N MET A 106 11.88 -9.24 -4.84
CA MET A 106 10.42 -9.34 -4.74
C MET A 106 9.87 -10.54 -5.53
N LYS A 107 10.33 -10.72 -6.78
CA LYS A 107 9.96 -11.87 -7.62
C LYS A 107 10.42 -13.18 -6.99
N ARG A 108 11.70 -13.26 -6.58
CA ARG A 108 12.29 -14.48 -6.01
C ARG A 108 11.56 -14.98 -4.76
N VAL A 109 11.12 -14.08 -3.88
CA VAL A 109 10.44 -14.42 -2.62
C VAL A 109 8.92 -14.44 -2.73
N ASN A 110 8.37 -14.18 -3.91
CA ASN A 110 6.93 -14.00 -4.13
C ASN A 110 6.31 -13.03 -3.09
N LEU A 111 6.80 -11.80 -3.11
CA LEU A 111 6.46 -10.79 -2.11
C LEU A 111 4.95 -10.55 -1.95
N PRO A 112 4.13 -10.46 -3.02
CA PRO A 112 2.69 -10.27 -2.88
C PRO A 112 2.02 -11.38 -2.06
N LYS A 113 2.40 -12.65 -2.30
CA LYS A 113 1.88 -13.79 -1.51
C LYS A 113 2.21 -13.64 -0.03
N HIS A 114 3.44 -13.23 0.30
CA HIS A 114 3.84 -12.98 1.69
C HIS A 114 3.04 -11.81 2.30
N PHE A 115 2.92 -10.69 1.62
CA PHE A 115 2.20 -9.51 2.10
C PHE A 115 0.73 -9.82 2.37
N ILE A 116 0.04 -10.46 1.43
CA ILE A 116 -1.36 -10.87 1.59
C ILE A 116 -1.53 -11.78 2.81
N ARG A 117 -0.61 -12.73 3.00
CA ARG A 117 -0.62 -13.63 4.16
C ARG A 117 -0.47 -12.88 5.48
N ILE A 118 0.50 -11.96 5.58
CA ILE A 118 0.72 -11.15 6.78
C ILE A 118 -0.47 -10.22 7.04
N ALA A 119 -0.95 -9.53 6.02
CA ALA A 119 -2.08 -8.61 6.13
C ALA A 119 -3.37 -9.33 6.59
N LYS A 120 -3.68 -10.51 6.03
CA LYS A 120 -4.81 -11.33 6.49
C LYS A 120 -4.70 -11.70 7.97
N LYS A 121 -3.50 -12.05 8.44
CA LYS A 121 -3.27 -12.37 9.85
C LYS A 121 -3.47 -11.16 10.75
N VAL A 122 -2.95 -9.99 10.37
CA VAL A 122 -3.15 -8.76 11.15
C VAL A 122 -4.62 -8.36 11.19
N ARG A 123 -5.33 -8.46 10.07
CA ARG A 123 -6.78 -8.24 10.02
C ARG A 123 -7.53 -9.17 10.99
N ALA A 124 -7.16 -10.45 11.02
CA ALA A 124 -7.75 -11.42 11.93
C ALA A 124 -7.43 -11.10 13.41
N ILE A 125 -6.22 -10.63 13.71
CA ILE A 125 -5.83 -10.19 15.06
C ILE A 125 -6.73 -9.03 15.53
N TRP A 126 -6.89 -7.99 14.71
CA TRP A 126 -7.73 -6.84 15.04
C TRP A 126 -9.19 -7.24 15.21
N SER A 127 -9.73 -8.00 14.25
CA SER A 127 -11.12 -8.49 14.32
C SER A 127 -11.37 -9.38 15.54
N GLY A 128 -10.44 -10.29 15.84
CA GLY A 128 -10.53 -11.18 16.99
C GLY A 128 -10.47 -10.44 18.32
N ALA A 129 -9.56 -9.50 18.46
CA ALA A 129 -9.44 -8.66 19.65
C ALA A 129 -10.69 -7.78 19.85
N ALA A 130 -11.16 -7.11 18.79
CA ALA A 130 -12.37 -6.30 18.84
C ALA A 130 -13.60 -7.14 19.28
N LYS A 131 -13.79 -8.31 18.67
CA LYS A 131 -14.87 -9.23 19.05
C LYS A 131 -14.77 -9.67 20.52
N LYS A 132 -13.58 -10.00 20.99
CA LYS A 132 -13.33 -10.42 22.38
C LYS A 132 -13.71 -9.35 23.39
N HIS A 133 -13.45 -8.09 23.08
CA HIS A 133 -13.68 -6.96 23.98
C HIS A 133 -14.97 -6.17 23.67
N GLY A 134 -15.82 -6.68 22.77
CA GLY A 134 -17.11 -6.06 22.42
C GLY A 134 -16.99 -4.70 21.71
N LEU A 135 -15.83 -4.44 21.07
CA LEU A 135 -15.60 -3.18 20.35
C LEU A 135 -16.13 -3.24 18.92
N PRO A 136 -16.88 -2.24 18.48
CA PRO A 136 -17.17 -2.11 17.06
C PRO A 136 -15.89 -1.75 16.32
N ILE A 137 -15.61 -2.43 15.20
CA ILE A 137 -14.42 -2.19 14.40
C ILE A 137 -14.79 -2.08 12.92
N SER A 138 -14.27 -1.05 12.26
CA SER A 138 -14.27 -0.92 10.80
C SER A 138 -12.85 -1.05 10.28
N MET A 139 -12.66 -1.74 9.16
CA MET A 139 -11.33 -1.99 8.57
C MET A 139 -11.35 -1.75 7.07
N SER A 140 -10.21 -1.30 6.52
CA SER A 140 -10.03 -1.18 5.06
C SER A 140 -10.26 -2.53 4.37
N GLU A 141 -10.77 -2.49 3.14
CA GLU A 141 -10.98 -3.69 2.31
C GLU A 141 -9.65 -4.18 1.70
N VAL A 142 -8.79 -3.26 1.35
CA VAL A 142 -7.56 -3.50 0.59
C VAL A 142 -6.41 -3.96 1.50
N LEU A 143 -5.84 -5.12 1.18
CA LEU A 143 -4.76 -5.72 1.97
C LEU A 143 -3.39 -5.04 1.81
N ALA A 144 -3.23 -4.17 0.81
CA ALA A 144 -1.99 -3.42 0.60
C ALA A 144 -1.77 -2.36 1.68
N ILE A 145 -2.87 -1.83 2.23
CA ILE A 145 -2.89 -0.80 3.27
C ILE A 145 -4.00 -1.20 4.25
N LEU A 146 -3.62 -1.80 5.36
CA LEU A 146 -4.60 -2.11 6.39
C LEU A 146 -4.78 -0.92 7.32
N THR A 147 -6.03 -0.53 7.51
CA THR A 147 -6.41 0.45 8.52
C THR A 147 -7.56 -0.10 9.34
N PHE A 148 -7.71 0.40 10.57
CA PHE A 148 -8.91 0.19 11.35
C PHE A 148 -9.36 1.48 12.02
N SER A 149 -10.63 1.54 12.38
CA SER A 149 -11.21 2.56 13.25
C SER A 149 -12.22 1.91 14.20
N LEU A 150 -12.50 2.56 15.31
CA LEU A 150 -13.49 2.13 16.30
C LEU A 150 -14.70 3.07 16.22
N PRO A 151 -15.76 2.71 15.47
CA PRO A 151 -16.95 3.55 15.36
C PRO A 151 -17.59 3.81 16.72
N GLY A 152 -18.05 5.06 16.95
CA GLY A 152 -18.66 5.46 18.22
C GLY A 152 -17.69 6.01 19.27
N ALA A 153 -16.39 5.83 19.11
CA ALA A 153 -15.37 6.50 19.91
C ALA A 153 -14.89 7.80 19.23
N ASP A 154 -14.33 8.72 20.01
CA ASP A 154 -13.54 9.80 19.42
C ASP A 154 -12.32 9.18 18.72
N VAL A 155 -12.25 9.38 17.40
CA VAL A 155 -11.24 8.74 16.56
C VAL A 155 -9.82 9.17 16.94
N ALA A 156 -9.62 10.42 17.30
CA ALA A 156 -8.31 10.96 17.68
C ALA A 156 -7.87 10.44 19.05
N GLU A 157 -8.78 10.39 20.01
CA GLU A 157 -8.51 9.84 21.35
C GLU A 157 -8.22 8.35 21.29
N ALA A 158 -9.07 7.56 20.63
CA ALA A 158 -8.89 6.12 20.48
C ALA A 158 -7.56 5.77 19.78
N LYS A 159 -7.22 6.50 18.71
CA LYS A 159 -5.95 6.34 18.01
C LYS A 159 -4.77 6.70 18.93
N THR A 160 -4.85 7.81 19.65
CA THR A 160 -3.79 8.25 20.56
C THR A 160 -3.57 7.22 21.66
N LEU A 161 -4.62 6.73 22.29
CA LEU A 161 -4.57 5.69 23.31
C LEU A 161 -3.92 4.41 22.74
N PHE A 162 -4.39 3.96 21.58
CA PHE A 162 -3.83 2.77 20.93
C PHE A 162 -2.32 2.91 20.69
N VAL A 163 -1.88 4.03 20.12
CA VAL A 163 -0.46 4.29 19.82
C VAL A 163 0.37 4.29 21.11
N GLN A 164 -0.08 5.00 22.14
CA GLN A 164 0.64 5.08 23.42
C GLN A 164 0.75 3.72 24.11
N GLU A 165 -0.34 2.99 24.17
CA GLU A 165 -0.38 1.68 24.82
C GLU A 165 0.40 0.61 24.07
N MET A 166 0.41 0.65 22.75
CA MET A 166 1.24 -0.22 21.93
C MET A 166 2.74 0.13 22.11
N LEU A 167 3.08 1.42 22.19
CA LEU A 167 4.45 1.86 22.42
C LEU A 167 4.97 1.39 23.79
N ARG A 168 4.16 1.48 24.87
CA ARG A 168 4.50 0.94 26.19
C ARG A 168 4.79 -0.57 26.17
N ARG A 169 4.23 -1.30 25.20
CA ARG A 169 4.44 -2.74 24.98
C ARG A 169 5.55 -3.05 23.98
N GLY A 170 6.31 -2.02 23.56
CA GLY A 170 7.46 -2.15 22.67
C GLY A 170 7.08 -2.26 21.18
N PHE A 171 5.91 -1.74 20.79
CA PHE A 171 5.47 -1.69 19.40
C PHE A 171 5.31 -0.25 18.93
N LEU A 172 6.06 0.13 17.90
CA LEU A 172 5.79 1.33 17.13
C LEU A 172 4.65 1.01 16.16
N ALA A 173 3.42 1.14 16.62
CA ALA A 173 2.21 0.76 15.91
C ALA A 173 1.21 1.91 15.85
N SER A 174 0.33 1.88 14.87
CA SER A 174 -0.75 2.82 14.66
C SER A 174 -2.01 2.06 14.16
N ASP A 175 -3.08 2.80 13.92
CA ASP A 175 -4.28 2.34 13.23
C ASP A 175 -4.04 1.93 11.77
N ILE A 176 -2.82 2.13 11.26
CA ILE A 176 -2.38 1.74 9.91
C ILE A 176 -1.30 0.67 10.02
N PHE A 177 -1.39 -0.36 9.19
CA PHE A 177 -0.39 -1.41 9.09
C PHE A 177 0.07 -1.65 7.65
N TYR A 178 1.36 -1.58 7.45
CA TYR A 178 2.02 -1.94 6.21
C TYR A 178 2.81 -3.24 6.38
N ALA A 179 2.43 -4.28 5.64
CA ALA A 179 3.18 -5.53 5.64
C ALA A 179 4.60 -5.32 5.09
N SER A 180 5.56 -6.07 5.63
CA SER A 180 6.92 -6.13 5.10
C SER A 180 7.44 -7.57 5.12
N LEU A 181 8.51 -7.84 4.37
CA LEU A 181 9.14 -9.17 4.35
C LEU A 181 9.73 -9.54 5.72
N ALA A 182 10.06 -8.55 6.54
CA ALA A 182 10.61 -8.74 7.89
C ALA A 182 9.56 -9.23 8.91
N HIS A 183 8.26 -9.09 8.64
CA HIS A 183 7.23 -9.60 9.54
C HIS A 183 7.18 -11.12 9.52
N THR A 184 7.44 -11.71 10.69
CA THR A 184 7.42 -13.17 10.93
C THR A 184 6.20 -13.57 11.76
N ASN A 185 5.93 -14.88 11.83
CA ASN A 185 4.88 -15.41 12.71
C ASN A 185 5.16 -15.08 14.19
N ALA A 186 6.42 -15.07 14.62
CA ALA A 186 6.79 -14.70 15.99
C ALA A 186 6.45 -13.24 16.30
N HIS A 187 6.71 -12.31 15.34
CA HIS A 187 6.29 -10.93 15.48
C HIS A 187 4.77 -10.80 15.61
N LEU A 188 4.01 -11.53 14.77
CA LEU A 188 2.56 -11.49 14.79
C LEU A 188 1.98 -12.04 16.09
N ALA A 189 2.53 -13.13 16.66
CA ALA A 189 2.08 -13.67 17.94
C ALA A 189 2.29 -12.66 19.10
N ARG A 190 3.43 -11.97 19.12
CA ARG A 190 3.68 -10.91 20.11
C ARG A 190 2.73 -9.73 19.90
N TYR A 191 2.50 -9.33 18.63
CA TYR A 191 1.59 -8.25 18.28
C TYR A 191 0.15 -8.56 18.69
N GLU A 192 -0.33 -9.79 18.43
CA GLU A 192 -1.64 -10.26 18.85
C GLU A 192 -1.86 -10.13 20.36
N LYS A 193 -0.87 -10.57 21.16
CA LYS A 193 -0.92 -10.42 22.62
C LYS A 193 -1.05 -8.95 23.02
N ALA A 194 -0.26 -8.07 22.41
CA ALA A 194 -0.28 -6.64 22.71
C ALA A 194 -1.63 -6.01 22.32
N VAL A 195 -2.12 -6.28 21.11
CA VAL A 195 -3.41 -5.75 20.63
C VAL A 195 -4.56 -6.21 21.52
N ASN A 196 -4.59 -7.50 21.93
CA ASN A 196 -5.61 -7.99 22.84
C ASN A 196 -5.58 -7.29 24.20
N GLN A 197 -4.42 -6.90 24.72
CA GLN A 197 -4.32 -6.15 25.96
C GLN A 197 -4.81 -4.71 25.80
N VAL A 198 -4.45 -4.07 24.68
CA VAL A 198 -4.81 -2.67 24.43
C VAL A 198 -6.29 -2.50 24.13
N PHE A 199 -6.91 -3.44 23.41
CA PHE A 199 -8.36 -3.40 23.13
C PHE A 199 -9.20 -3.70 24.39
N GLY A 200 -8.61 -4.16 25.48
CA GLY A 200 -9.28 -4.40 26.75
C GLY A 200 -9.19 -3.25 27.75
N ILE A 201 -8.59 -2.14 27.37
CA ILE A 201 -8.50 -0.91 28.17
C ILE A 201 -9.71 -0.01 27.90
#